data_576cc9dcf85d443f71ca8de7da6f0e7a
#
_entry.id   576cc9dcf85d443f71ca8de7da6f0e7a
#
_cell.length_a   1.000
_cell.length_b   1.000
_cell.length_c   1.000
_cell.angle_alpha   90.00
_cell.angle_beta   90.00
_cell.angle_gamma   90.00
#
_symmetry.space_group_name_H-M   'P 1'
#
loop_
_entity.id
_entity.type
_entity.pdbx_description
1 polymer ?
#
loop_
_entity_poly.entity_id
_entity_poly.type
_entity_poly.pdbx_seq_one_letter_code
_entity_poly.pdbx_strand_id
1 'polypeptide(L)'
;MKKILSAMFVCLSISLSAQTVKGVVNEGLRYCESTYPYQGGILVANFGTAELNPLNTEGKGYIAFYKDGKTQVMVPADGNLSAPKGMFIRQDYLYVCDVNKIVVYHLTDKAENPKVISLPEGNLFVNDLAADGNYLYASVTNTDRIFRLDISNPAQPGQPEEWLQISGPNGLLVRDGIMYVASYPADGVTKEANVIYRIDNLKQPVARKLTEVTGQYDGIAFSSDGKSLIVTNWTPAQLSRIDLASGKMSPLPLKLEQPLIGPADITVKDGFIYIPDLPNSRVVVVKESCCCKSNESHCPVL
;
A
#
# COMPACT_ATOMS: atom_id res chain seq x y z
N MET A 1 8.73 64.93 0.30
CA MET A 1 8.77 63.89 -0.78
C MET A 1 8.85 62.52 -0.15
N LYS A 2 7.74 61.78 -0.06
CA LYS A 2 7.69 60.42 0.50
C LYS A 2 7.92 59.42 -0.67
N LYS A 3 9.00 58.67 -0.61
CA LYS A 3 9.27 57.58 -1.56
C LYS A 3 8.41 56.39 -1.18
N ILE A 4 7.46 56.02 -2.03
CA ILE A 4 6.67 54.77 -1.92
C ILE A 4 7.53 53.65 -2.51
N LEU A 5 7.96 52.71 -1.66
CA LEU A 5 8.66 51.48 -2.07
C LEU A 5 7.58 50.46 -2.43
N SER A 6 7.40 50.25 -3.73
CA SER A 6 6.49 49.21 -4.23
C SER A 6 7.19 47.85 -4.11
N ALA A 7 6.74 46.99 -3.18
CA ALA A 7 7.19 45.60 -3.09
C ALA A 7 6.45 44.78 -4.14
N MET A 8 7.18 44.35 -5.15
CA MET A 8 6.68 43.46 -6.20
C MET A 8 6.66 42.04 -5.63
N PHE A 9 5.48 41.52 -5.26
CA PHE A 9 5.28 40.12 -4.90
C PHE A 9 5.34 39.27 -6.18
N VAL A 10 6.44 38.54 -6.39
CA VAL A 10 6.52 37.51 -7.42
C VAL A 10 5.83 36.26 -6.87
N CYS A 11 4.58 36.06 -7.28
CA CYS A 11 3.91 34.77 -7.09
C CYS A 11 4.59 33.72 -7.97
N LEU A 12 5.46 32.89 -7.39
CA LEU A 12 5.94 31.67 -8.03
C LEU A 12 4.76 30.67 -8.06
N SER A 13 4.08 30.58 -9.18
CA SER A 13 3.12 29.49 -9.44
C SER A 13 3.90 28.21 -9.65
N ILE A 14 3.92 27.32 -8.65
CA ILE A 14 4.42 25.95 -8.78
C ILE A 14 3.39 25.19 -9.61
N SER A 15 3.66 25.00 -10.90
CA SER A 15 2.87 24.12 -11.75
C SER A 15 3.14 22.67 -11.33
N LEU A 16 2.22 22.04 -10.59
CA LEU A 16 2.25 20.61 -10.37
C LEU A 16 1.90 19.90 -11.69
N SER A 17 2.88 19.28 -12.32
CA SER A 17 2.64 18.42 -13.49
C SER A 17 1.90 17.16 -13.06
N ALA A 18 0.79 16.84 -13.74
CA ALA A 18 0.08 15.59 -13.54
C ALA A 18 0.95 14.40 -13.98
N GLN A 19 0.84 13.28 -13.26
CA GLN A 19 1.54 12.04 -13.60
C GLN A 19 1.05 11.49 -14.93
N THR A 20 1.96 10.94 -15.72
CA THR A 20 1.63 10.33 -17.02
C THR A 20 1.10 8.92 -16.83
N VAL A 21 -0.14 8.67 -17.21
CA VAL A 21 -0.73 7.34 -17.24
C VAL A 21 -0.08 6.50 -18.36
N LYS A 22 0.35 5.29 -18.02
CA LYS A 22 0.94 4.32 -18.96
C LYS A 22 -0.04 3.28 -19.42
N GLY A 23 -1.01 2.94 -18.58
CA GLY A 23 -2.03 1.96 -18.91
C GLY A 23 -2.99 1.69 -17.78
N VAL A 24 -3.99 0.90 -18.09
CA VAL A 24 -4.97 0.38 -17.15
C VAL A 24 -5.06 -1.13 -17.37
N VAL A 25 -4.91 -1.89 -16.28
CA VAL A 25 -5.08 -3.35 -16.27
C VAL A 25 -6.42 -3.64 -15.63
N ASN A 26 -7.33 -4.27 -16.33
CA ASN A 26 -8.66 -4.67 -15.84
C ASN A 26 -9.01 -6.11 -16.22
N GLU A 27 -8.37 -6.66 -17.25
CA GLU A 27 -8.61 -8.04 -17.66
C GLU A 27 -8.17 -9.02 -16.57
N GLY A 28 -9.08 -9.93 -16.19
CA GLY A 28 -8.82 -10.94 -15.15
C GLY A 28 -8.77 -10.38 -13.73
N LEU A 29 -9.21 -9.13 -13.49
CA LEU A 29 -9.28 -8.52 -12.17
C LEU A 29 -10.75 -8.35 -11.71
N ARG A 30 -10.97 -8.56 -10.40
CA ARG A 30 -12.27 -8.33 -9.78
C ARG A 30 -12.13 -7.87 -8.34
N TYR A 31 -12.44 -6.59 -8.10
CA TYR A 31 -12.22 -5.91 -6.83
C TYR A 31 -10.81 -6.11 -6.31
N CYS A 32 -9.83 -5.57 -7.08
CA CYS A 32 -8.43 -5.66 -6.75
C CYS A 32 -8.05 -4.64 -5.67
N GLU A 33 -7.42 -5.11 -4.60
CA GLU A 33 -7.13 -4.29 -3.43
C GLU A 33 -5.65 -3.98 -3.25
N SER A 34 -4.75 -4.94 -3.51
CA SER A 34 -3.31 -4.75 -3.31
C SER A 34 -2.50 -5.20 -4.51
N THR A 35 -1.33 -4.59 -4.67
CA THR A 35 -0.30 -5.00 -5.63
C THR A 35 1.01 -5.28 -4.91
N TYR A 36 1.78 -6.26 -5.42
CA TYR A 36 3.08 -6.63 -4.85
C TYR A 36 4.09 -6.99 -5.96
N PRO A 37 5.36 -6.50 -5.90
CA PRO A 37 6.35 -6.79 -6.94
C PRO A 37 6.78 -8.25 -6.91
N TYR A 38 6.77 -8.93 -8.09
CA TYR A 38 7.17 -10.33 -8.21
C TYR A 38 7.73 -10.62 -9.60
N GLN A 39 8.90 -11.25 -9.69
CA GLN A 39 9.53 -11.80 -10.91
C GLN A 39 9.41 -10.91 -12.18
N GLY A 40 9.67 -9.60 -12.03
CA GLY A 40 9.60 -8.65 -13.13
C GLY A 40 8.18 -8.16 -13.50
N GLY A 41 7.15 -8.66 -12.80
CA GLY A 41 5.75 -8.19 -12.86
C GLY A 41 5.22 -7.79 -11.50
N ILE A 42 3.92 -7.83 -11.33
CA ILE A 42 3.22 -7.60 -10.07
C ILE A 42 2.19 -8.69 -9.79
N LEU A 43 2.07 -9.08 -8.53
CA LEU A 43 0.90 -9.80 -8.03
C LEU A 43 -0.21 -8.79 -7.75
N VAL A 44 -1.46 -9.22 -7.89
CA VAL A 44 -2.66 -8.41 -7.65
C VAL A 44 -3.64 -9.26 -6.83
N ALA A 45 -3.98 -8.79 -5.62
CA ALA A 45 -4.96 -9.43 -4.76
C ALA A 45 -6.38 -9.03 -5.19
N ASN A 46 -7.27 -10.02 -5.36
CA ASN A 46 -8.62 -9.83 -5.87
C ASN A 46 -9.66 -10.52 -4.99
N PHE A 47 -10.77 -9.84 -4.67
CA PHE A 47 -11.87 -10.46 -3.90
C PHE A 47 -12.63 -11.51 -4.71
N GLY A 48 -12.78 -11.33 -6.03
CA GLY A 48 -13.43 -12.28 -6.91
C GLY A 48 -14.95 -12.39 -6.75
N THR A 49 -15.56 -11.61 -5.87
CA THR A 49 -16.99 -11.63 -5.54
C THR A 49 -17.85 -10.87 -6.56
N ALA A 50 -19.16 -11.10 -6.57
CA ALA A 50 -20.08 -10.33 -7.40
C ALA A 50 -20.24 -8.89 -6.89
N GLU A 51 -20.24 -8.70 -5.58
CA GLU A 51 -20.39 -7.41 -4.91
C GLU A 51 -19.13 -7.07 -4.10
N LEU A 52 -18.85 -5.78 -3.95
CA LEU A 52 -17.76 -5.29 -3.14
C LEU A 52 -18.11 -5.41 -1.65
N ASN A 53 -17.47 -6.35 -0.96
CA ASN A 53 -17.57 -6.50 0.48
C ASN A 53 -16.21 -6.91 1.06
N PRO A 54 -15.47 -6.02 1.74
CA PRO A 54 -14.15 -6.32 2.29
C PRO A 54 -14.17 -7.30 3.48
N LEU A 55 -15.35 -7.64 3.99
CA LEU A 55 -15.57 -8.62 5.07
C LEU A 55 -16.33 -9.85 4.58
N ASN A 56 -16.38 -10.11 3.27
CA ASN A 56 -17.02 -11.32 2.75
C ASN A 56 -16.30 -12.59 3.22
N THR A 57 -17.02 -13.70 3.22
CA THR A 57 -16.53 -15.04 3.58
C THR A 57 -16.78 -16.05 2.48
N GLU A 58 -16.85 -15.58 1.21
CA GLU A 58 -17.26 -16.41 0.08
C GLU A 58 -16.18 -17.37 -0.42
N GLY A 59 -14.92 -17.21 0.00
CA GLY A 59 -13.82 -18.05 -0.46
C GLY A 59 -13.47 -17.90 -1.95
N LYS A 60 -13.86 -16.78 -2.57
CA LYS A 60 -13.65 -16.50 -3.99
C LYS A 60 -12.40 -15.68 -4.29
N GLY A 61 -11.65 -15.29 -3.26
CA GLY A 61 -10.43 -14.52 -3.40
C GLY A 61 -9.36 -15.27 -4.19
N TYR A 62 -8.60 -14.54 -4.99
CA TYR A 62 -7.51 -15.10 -5.79
C TYR A 62 -6.39 -14.08 -5.96
N ILE A 63 -5.19 -14.55 -6.33
CA ILE A 63 -4.06 -13.70 -6.66
C ILE A 63 -3.77 -13.82 -8.16
N ALA A 64 -3.85 -12.70 -8.87
CA ALA A 64 -3.44 -12.60 -10.26
C ALA A 64 -1.96 -12.19 -10.36
N PHE A 65 -1.31 -12.55 -11.45
CA PHE A 65 0.04 -12.09 -11.82
C PHE A 65 -0.04 -11.35 -13.15
N TYR A 66 0.34 -10.08 -13.14
CA TYR A 66 0.43 -9.25 -14.33
C TYR A 66 1.89 -9.02 -14.72
N LYS A 67 2.21 -9.36 -15.96
CA LYS A 67 3.53 -9.13 -16.55
C LYS A 67 3.41 -9.00 -18.07
N ASP A 68 4.17 -8.09 -18.67
CA ASP A 68 4.29 -7.91 -20.13
C ASP A 68 2.91 -7.80 -20.84
N GLY A 69 1.99 -7.06 -20.23
CA GLY A 69 0.65 -6.83 -20.79
C GLY A 69 -0.34 -7.99 -20.61
N LYS A 70 0.04 -9.05 -19.87
CA LYS A 70 -0.79 -10.24 -19.68
C LYS A 70 -1.09 -10.48 -18.21
N THR A 71 -2.33 -10.84 -17.92
CA THR A 71 -2.78 -11.28 -16.60
C THR A 71 -3.01 -12.80 -16.60
N GLN A 72 -2.52 -13.49 -15.57
CA GLN A 72 -2.77 -14.91 -15.34
C GLN A 72 -3.05 -15.15 -13.85
N VAL A 73 -3.79 -16.21 -13.52
CA VAL A 73 -4.05 -16.57 -12.13
C VAL A 73 -2.80 -17.25 -11.56
N MET A 74 -2.26 -16.72 -10.47
CA MET A 74 -1.13 -17.27 -9.72
C MET A 74 -1.57 -18.17 -8.58
N VAL A 75 -2.52 -17.71 -7.76
CA VAL A 75 -3.22 -18.47 -6.73
C VAL A 75 -4.70 -18.48 -7.09
N PRO A 76 -5.29 -19.62 -7.43
CA PRO A 76 -6.71 -19.71 -7.78
C PRO A 76 -7.61 -19.50 -6.55
N ALA A 77 -8.89 -19.27 -6.78
CA ALA A 77 -9.90 -19.29 -5.73
C ALA A 77 -10.07 -20.73 -5.22
N ASP A 78 -9.42 -21.03 -4.12
CA ASP A 78 -9.34 -22.36 -3.49
C ASP A 78 -10.17 -22.48 -2.20
N GLY A 79 -10.93 -21.43 -1.86
CA GLY A 79 -11.73 -21.33 -0.65
C GLY A 79 -10.99 -20.73 0.55
N ASN A 80 -9.68 -20.56 0.48
CA ASN A 80 -8.88 -20.02 1.60
C ASN A 80 -8.89 -18.51 1.69
N LEU A 81 -9.02 -17.79 0.57
CA LEU A 81 -9.09 -16.34 0.49
C LEU A 81 -10.50 -15.86 0.18
N SER A 82 -10.95 -14.82 0.87
CA SER A 82 -12.26 -14.18 0.65
C SER A 82 -12.12 -12.73 0.20
N ALA A 83 -11.36 -11.92 0.93
CA ALA A 83 -11.06 -10.53 0.60
C ALA A 83 -9.55 -10.28 0.78
N PRO A 84 -8.70 -10.94 -0.05
CA PRO A 84 -7.25 -10.80 0.07
C PRO A 84 -6.80 -9.37 -0.15
N LYS A 85 -5.86 -8.93 0.69
CA LYS A 85 -5.31 -7.59 0.74
C LYS A 85 -3.79 -7.60 0.62
N GLY A 86 -3.09 -6.93 1.50
CA GLY A 86 -1.65 -6.82 1.49
C GLY A 86 -0.92 -8.16 1.43
N MET A 87 0.21 -8.15 0.77
CA MET A 87 1.01 -9.34 0.46
C MET A 87 2.47 -9.14 0.86
N PHE A 88 3.13 -10.25 1.19
CA PHE A 88 4.57 -10.28 1.43
C PHE A 88 5.16 -11.61 0.97
N ILE A 89 6.36 -11.57 0.39
CA ILE A 89 7.07 -12.80 -0.02
C ILE A 89 8.36 -12.94 0.76
N ARG A 90 8.58 -14.14 1.33
CA ARG A 90 9.88 -14.56 1.86
C ARG A 90 10.28 -15.90 1.24
N GLN A 91 11.42 -15.92 0.54
CA GLN A 91 11.82 -17.07 -0.28
C GLN A 91 10.67 -17.45 -1.25
N ASP A 92 10.20 -18.69 -1.22
CA ASP A 92 9.11 -19.18 -2.06
C ASP A 92 7.73 -19.13 -1.37
N TYR A 93 7.60 -18.47 -0.22
CA TYR A 93 6.35 -18.36 0.51
C TYR A 93 5.70 -16.99 0.36
N LEU A 94 4.47 -16.97 -0.15
CA LEU A 94 3.60 -15.81 -0.27
C LEU A 94 2.65 -15.76 0.92
N TYR A 95 2.76 -14.74 1.73
CA TYR A 95 1.84 -14.38 2.81
C TYR A 95 0.80 -13.41 2.26
N VAL A 96 -0.47 -13.67 2.52
CA VAL A 96 -1.60 -12.85 2.04
C VAL A 96 -2.50 -12.52 3.22
N CYS A 97 -2.73 -11.24 3.50
CA CYS A 97 -3.78 -10.81 4.41
C CYS A 97 -5.15 -11.15 3.85
N ASP A 98 -6.01 -11.67 4.71
CA ASP A 98 -7.42 -11.87 4.40
C ASP A 98 -8.24 -11.47 5.64
N VAL A 99 -9.53 -11.41 5.57
CA VAL A 99 -10.46 -10.84 6.55
C VAL A 99 -9.95 -10.86 8.01
N ASN A 100 -9.68 -12.07 8.56
CA ASN A 100 -9.27 -12.27 9.97
C ASN A 100 -8.06 -13.19 10.13
N LYS A 101 -7.27 -13.33 9.06
CA LYS A 101 -6.18 -14.32 8.98
C LYS A 101 -5.12 -13.87 7.99
N ILE A 102 -3.98 -14.56 8.05
CA ILE A 102 -2.95 -14.56 7.02
C ILE A 102 -2.92 -15.96 6.41
N VAL A 103 -2.95 -16.05 5.09
CA VAL A 103 -2.82 -17.32 4.37
C VAL A 103 -1.46 -17.37 3.71
N VAL A 104 -0.74 -18.50 3.88
CA VAL A 104 0.62 -18.67 3.36
C VAL A 104 0.62 -19.74 2.29
N TYR A 105 1.02 -19.36 1.08
CA TYR A 105 1.13 -20.24 -0.09
C TYR A 105 2.59 -20.51 -0.45
N HIS A 106 2.91 -21.74 -0.80
CA HIS A 106 4.20 -22.06 -1.41
C HIS A 106 4.12 -21.81 -2.92
N LEU A 107 4.90 -20.87 -3.45
CA LEU A 107 4.76 -20.41 -4.84
C LEU A 107 5.25 -21.41 -5.88
N THR A 108 6.22 -22.24 -5.54
CA THR A 108 6.85 -23.22 -6.45
C THR A 108 6.35 -24.65 -6.22
N ASP A 109 5.89 -25.01 -5.03
CA ASP A 109 5.23 -26.29 -4.75
C ASP A 109 3.72 -26.10 -4.59
N LYS A 110 3.00 -26.30 -5.70
CA LYS A 110 1.54 -26.17 -5.73
C LYS A 110 0.80 -27.33 -5.06
N ALA A 111 1.49 -28.41 -4.70
CA ALA A 111 0.93 -29.54 -3.98
C ALA A 111 0.92 -29.31 -2.46
N GLU A 112 1.74 -28.39 -1.95
CA GLU A 112 1.71 -28.01 -0.54
C GLU A 112 0.40 -27.28 -0.22
N ASN A 113 -0.33 -27.78 0.78
CA ASN A 113 -1.54 -27.11 1.25
C ASN A 113 -1.19 -25.75 1.88
N PRO A 114 -1.96 -24.68 1.60
CA PRO A 114 -1.73 -23.39 2.21
C PRO A 114 -1.91 -23.47 3.74
N LYS A 115 -1.13 -22.67 4.46
CA LYS A 115 -1.22 -22.53 5.91
C LYS A 115 -2.07 -21.34 6.26
N VAL A 116 -2.96 -21.54 7.22
CA VAL A 116 -3.84 -20.47 7.73
C VAL A 116 -3.37 -20.08 9.13
N ILE A 117 -3.06 -18.80 9.29
CA ILE A 117 -2.67 -18.19 10.56
C ILE A 117 -3.81 -17.27 10.98
N SER A 118 -4.66 -17.73 11.88
CA SER A 118 -5.78 -16.93 12.41
C SER A 118 -5.28 -15.89 13.39
N LEU A 119 -5.84 -14.69 13.32
CA LEU A 119 -5.67 -13.68 14.36
C LEU A 119 -6.67 -13.91 15.50
N PRO A 120 -6.44 -13.36 16.71
CA PRO A 120 -7.41 -13.42 17.79
C PRO A 120 -8.78 -12.87 17.38
N GLU A 121 -9.84 -13.35 18.02
CA GLU A 121 -11.23 -12.95 17.76
C GLU A 121 -11.40 -11.42 17.76
N GLY A 122 -12.26 -10.90 16.86
CA GLY A 122 -12.54 -9.46 16.72
C GLY A 122 -11.61 -8.72 15.74
N ASN A 123 -10.50 -9.33 15.32
CA ASN A 123 -9.56 -8.76 14.35
C ASN A 123 -10.03 -9.11 12.93
N LEU A 124 -10.83 -8.22 12.31
CA LEU A 124 -11.55 -8.49 11.06
C LEU A 124 -11.01 -7.76 9.81
N PHE A 125 -10.16 -6.75 10.00
CA PHE A 125 -9.51 -6.04 8.89
C PHE A 125 -8.00 -6.25 8.95
N VAL A 126 -7.56 -7.50 8.78
CA VAL A 126 -6.13 -7.79 8.56
C VAL A 126 -5.78 -7.26 7.19
N ASN A 127 -4.98 -6.19 7.15
CA ASN A 127 -4.88 -5.34 5.98
C ASN A 127 -3.56 -5.48 5.24
N ASP A 128 -2.43 -5.13 5.84
CA ASP A 128 -1.15 -5.09 5.12
C ASP A 128 -0.01 -5.75 5.91
N LEU A 129 1.05 -6.08 5.19
CA LEU A 129 2.22 -6.81 5.67
C LEU A 129 3.51 -6.06 5.36
N ALA A 130 4.36 -5.93 6.36
CA ALA A 130 5.75 -5.50 6.18
C ALA A 130 6.68 -6.34 7.04
N ALA A 131 7.95 -6.47 6.66
CA ALA A 131 8.90 -7.29 7.42
C ALA A 131 10.18 -6.54 7.77
N ASP A 132 10.76 -6.89 8.91
CA ASP A 132 12.10 -6.52 9.33
C ASP A 132 12.82 -7.71 9.96
N GLY A 133 13.99 -8.05 9.43
CA GLY A 133 14.71 -9.25 9.87
C GLY A 133 13.85 -10.51 9.80
N ASN A 134 13.64 -11.17 10.93
CA ASN A 134 12.85 -12.39 11.05
C ASN A 134 11.38 -12.14 11.41
N TYR A 135 10.96 -10.89 11.52
CA TYR A 135 9.60 -10.57 11.92
C TYR A 135 8.77 -10.06 10.75
N LEU A 136 7.55 -10.58 10.65
CA LEU A 136 6.48 -10.05 9.79
C LEU A 136 5.50 -9.29 10.68
N TYR A 137 5.13 -8.11 10.25
CA TYR A 137 4.15 -7.23 10.90
C TYR A 137 2.88 -7.23 10.06
N ALA A 138 1.73 -7.31 10.73
CA ALA A 138 0.42 -7.29 10.10
C ALA A 138 -0.45 -6.21 10.74
N SER A 139 -0.95 -5.28 9.95
CA SER A 139 -1.89 -4.27 10.42
C SER A 139 -3.30 -4.84 10.52
N VAL A 140 -4.04 -4.39 11.54
CA VAL A 140 -5.45 -4.71 11.76
C VAL A 140 -6.19 -3.41 12.04
N THR A 141 -6.84 -2.91 11.00
CA THR A 141 -7.41 -1.56 10.98
C THR A 141 -8.54 -1.37 11.99
N ASN A 142 -9.45 -2.37 12.14
CA ASN A 142 -10.65 -2.23 12.98
C ASN A 142 -10.38 -2.30 14.49
N THR A 143 -9.23 -2.81 14.91
CA THR A 143 -8.88 -2.96 16.32
C THR A 143 -7.72 -2.07 16.75
N ASP A 144 -7.27 -1.16 15.87
CA ASP A 144 -6.16 -0.24 16.16
C ASP A 144 -4.87 -0.96 16.56
N ARG A 145 -4.54 -2.08 15.89
CA ARG A 145 -3.40 -2.92 16.27
C ARG A 145 -2.51 -3.30 15.11
N ILE A 146 -1.23 -3.43 15.40
CA ILE A 146 -0.27 -4.15 14.56
C ILE A 146 0.16 -5.39 15.33
N PHE A 147 0.03 -6.55 14.68
CA PHE A 147 0.55 -7.82 15.16
C PHE A 147 1.92 -8.10 14.59
N ARG A 148 2.69 -8.94 15.28
CA ARG A 148 4.00 -9.40 14.83
C ARG A 148 4.04 -10.92 14.93
N LEU A 149 4.68 -11.57 13.96
CA LEU A 149 4.94 -13.01 13.98
C LEU A 149 6.35 -13.31 13.50
N ASP A 150 6.98 -14.37 14.05
CA ASP A 150 8.29 -14.86 13.62
C ASP A 150 8.14 -15.61 12.29
N ILE A 151 8.92 -15.22 11.30
CA ILE A 151 9.03 -15.88 9.99
C ILE A 151 10.47 -16.28 9.68
N SER A 152 11.28 -16.55 10.69
CA SER A 152 12.63 -17.10 10.53
C SER A 152 12.63 -18.43 9.78
N ASN A 153 11.60 -19.24 10.00
CA ASN A 153 11.22 -20.35 9.15
C ASN A 153 9.93 -20.02 8.37
N PRO A 154 10.02 -19.61 7.11
CA PRO A 154 8.85 -19.18 6.36
C PRO A 154 7.85 -20.31 6.09
N ALA A 155 8.29 -21.58 6.14
CA ALA A 155 7.42 -22.74 6.06
C ALA A 155 6.63 -23.02 7.35
N GLN A 156 7.06 -22.47 8.49
CA GLN A 156 6.43 -22.68 9.80
C GLN A 156 6.44 -21.37 10.58
N PRO A 157 5.66 -20.35 10.16
CA PRO A 157 5.59 -19.08 10.84
C PRO A 157 5.04 -19.22 12.25
N GLY A 158 5.51 -18.36 13.14
CA GLY A 158 5.04 -18.26 14.53
C GLY A 158 3.60 -17.78 14.63
N GLN A 159 3.05 -17.80 15.83
CA GLN A 159 1.73 -17.24 16.10
C GLN A 159 1.80 -15.71 16.17
N PRO A 160 0.73 -15.01 15.74
CA PRO A 160 0.65 -13.55 15.86
C PRO A 160 0.61 -13.12 17.34
N GLU A 161 1.45 -12.18 17.69
CA GLU A 161 1.43 -11.50 19.00
C GLU A 161 1.14 -10.01 18.78
N GLU A 162 0.39 -9.39 19.68
CA GLU A 162 0.15 -7.95 19.66
C GLU A 162 1.48 -7.21 19.87
N TRP A 163 1.83 -6.32 18.94
CA TRP A 163 3.10 -5.63 18.96
C TRP A 163 2.97 -4.13 19.26
N LEU A 164 1.98 -3.46 18.68
CA LEU A 164 1.77 -2.03 18.87
C LEU A 164 0.30 -1.68 18.68
N GLN A 165 -0.19 -0.79 19.54
CA GLN A 165 -1.49 -0.13 19.39
C GLN A 165 -1.28 1.22 18.72
N ILE A 166 -1.99 1.45 17.61
CA ILE A 166 -1.92 2.67 16.80
C ILE A 166 -3.25 2.84 16.03
N SER A 167 -3.76 4.06 15.93
CA SER A 167 -5.08 4.31 15.33
C SER A 167 -5.13 3.89 13.87
N GLY A 168 -6.08 3.00 13.54
CA GLY A 168 -6.44 2.56 12.20
C GLY A 168 -5.28 2.16 11.30
N PRO A 169 -4.31 1.30 11.73
CA PRO A 169 -3.18 0.95 10.89
C PRO A 169 -3.69 0.20 9.66
N ASN A 170 -3.28 0.65 8.47
CA ASN A 170 -3.63 0.09 7.18
C ASN A 170 -2.33 -0.25 6.44
N GLY A 171 -1.89 0.52 5.47
CA GLY A 171 -0.65 0.26 4.76
C GLY A 171 0.59 0.32 5.67
N LEU A 172 1.47 -0.67 5.54
CA LEU A 172 2.72 -0.81 6.28
C LEU A 172 3.92 -0.78 5.32
N LEU A 173 4.97 -0.06 5.69
CA LEU A 173 6.19 -0.02 4.91
C LEU A 173 7.41 0.00 5.84
N VAL A 174 8.38 -0.89 5.62
CA VAL A 174 9.60 -0.95 6.43
C VAL A 174 10.83 -0.79 5.55
N ARG A 175 11.78 0.03 6.02
CA ARG A 175 13.11 0.16 5.44
C ARG A 175 14.11 0.57 6.51
N ASP A 176 15.25 -0.12 6.57
CA ASP A 176 16.37 0.18 7.47
C ASP A 176 15.96 0.25 8.97
N GLY A 177 15.07 -0.67 9.39
CA GLY A 177 14.58 -0.73 10.78
C GLY A 177 13.59 0.39 11.14
N ILE A 178 13.12 1.16 10.17
CA ILE A 178 12.10 2.21 10.34
C ILE A 178 10.81 1.75 9.67
N MET A 179 9.69 1.83 10.40
CA MET A 179 8.36 1.55 9.85
C MET A 179 7.58 2.84 9.63
N TYR A 180 6.88 2.88 8.50
CA TYR A 180 5.88 3.89 8.18
C TYR A 180 4.51 3.23 8.14
N VAL A 181 3.50 3.91 8.67
CA VAL A 181 2.13 3.39 8.77
C VAL A 181 1.16 4.41 8.18
N ALA A 182 0.40 3.98 7.19
CA ALA A 182 -0.76 4.71 6.71
C ALA A 182 -1.95 4.43 7.63
N SER A 183 -2.66 5.47 8.10
CA SER A 183 -3.79 5.29 9.01
C SER A 183 -5.11 5.55 8.31
N TYR A 184 -6.02 4.57 8.44
CA TYR A 184 -7.36 4.58 7.86
C TYR A 184 -8.42 4.48 8.98
N PRO A 185 -9.46 5.32 8.99
CA PRO A 185 -10.55 5.22 9.97
C PRO A 185 -11.46 4.04 9.64
N ALA A 186 -11.48 3.00 10.46
CA ALA A 186 -12.31 1.80 10.23
C ALA A 186 -13.82 2.09 10.13
N ASP A 187 -14.26 3.17 10.76
CA ASP A 187 -15.67 3.65 10.71
C ASP A 187 -15.93 4.62 9.53
N GLY A 188 -14.93 4.87 8.68
CA GLY A 188 -15.02 5.83 7.56
C GLY A 188 -15.04 7.30 7.97
N VAL A 189 -14.89 7.61 9.26
CA VAL A 189 -14.90 9.00 9.77
C VAL A 189 -13.48 9.44 10.10
N THR A 190 -12.91 10.31 9.28
CA THR A 190 -11.55 10.83 9.48
C THR A 190 -11.42 11.60 10.79
N LYS A 191 -10.39 11.27 11.57
CA LYS A 191 -10.07 11.86 12.88
C LYS A 191 -8.65 12.43 12.86
N GLU A 192 -8.29 13.22 13.86
CA GLU A 192 -6.93 13.79 14.02
C GLU A 192 -5.81 12.73 14.10
N ALA A 193 -6.15 11.51 14.49
CA ALA A 193 -5.23 10.38 14.55
C ALA A 193 -5.00 9.71 13.18
N ASN A 194 -5.84 9.98 12.16
CA ASN A 194 -5.68 9.37 10.85
C ASN A 194 -4.69 10.16 10.00
N VAL A 195 -3.41 9.90 10.20
CA VAL A 195 -2.26 10.52 9.55
C VAL A 195 -1.26 9.44 9.10
N ILE A 196 -0.12 9.84 8.57
CA ILE A 196 1.01 8.93 8.35
C ILE A 196 1.89 8.96 9.60
N TYR A 197 2.20 7.78 10.12
CA TYR A 197 3.08 7.59 11.27
C TYR A 197 4.45 7.09 10.86
N ARG A 198 5.43 7.33 11.73
CA ARG A 198 6.79 6.81 11.67
C ARG A 198 7.16 6.19 13.02
N ILE A 199 7.83 5.03 12.96
CA ILE A 199 8.35 4.28 14.12
C ILE A 199 9.84 4.03 13.86
N ASP A 200 10.71 4.69 14.62
CA ASP A 200 12.16 4.68 14.39
C ASP A 200 12.87 3.45 14.98
N ASN A 201 12.26 2.75 15.92
CA ASN A 201 12.84 1.60 16.60
C ASN A 201 11.81 0.49 16.77
N LEU A 202 11.94 -0.58 15.98
CA LEU A 202 10.99 -1.69 16.00
C LEU A 202 11.13 -2.61 17.24
N LYS A 203 12.23 -2.49 18.03
CA LYS A 203 12.41 -3.22 19.28
C LYS A 203 11.73 -2.52 20.47
N GLN A 204 11.58 -1.21 20.39
CA GLN A 204 10.90 -0.37 21.38
C GLN A 204 9.99 0.62 20.63
N PRO A 205 8.86 0.13 20.08
CA PRO A 205 8.08 0.91 19.15
C PRO A 205 7.37 2.08 19.81
N VAL A 206 7.56 3.26 19.25
CA VAL A 206 6.83 4.48 19.57
C VAL A 206 6.38 5.12 18.27
N ALA A 207 5.08 5.16 18.03
CA ALA A 207 4.52 5.81 16.87
C ALA A 207 4.55 7.33 17.02
N ARG A 208 5.12 8.02 16.03
CA ARG A 208 5.13 9.49 15.94
C ARG A 208 4.47 9.90 14.63
N LYS A 209 3.68 10.95 14.64
CA LYS A 209 3.14 11.54 13.41
C LYS A 209 4.28 12.00 12.50
N LEU A 210 4.29 11.52 11.27
CA LEU A 210 5.18 12.03 10.21
C LEU A 210 4.55 13.26 9.53
N THR A 211 3.21 13.30 9.45
CA THR A 211 2.45 14.41 8.88
C THR A 211 1.34 14.83 9.83
N GLU A 212 0.86 16.07 9.70
CA GLU A 212 -0.33 16.55 10.40
C GLU A 212 -1.59 16.56 9.51
N VAL A 213 -1.44 16.23 8.23
CA VAL A 213 -2.56 16.18 7.28
C VAL A 213 -3.33 14.90 7.53
N THR A 214 -4.60 15.05 7.89
CA THR A 214 -5.50 13.92 8.14
C THR A 214 -6.10 13.39 6.85
N GLY A 215 -6.42 12.08 6.82
CA GLY A 215 -7.00 11.45 5.65
C GLY A 215 -7.52 10.03 5.93
N GLN A 216 -7.95 9.36 4.87
CA GLN A 216 -8.27 7.94 4.85
C GLN A 216 -7.16 7.21 4.09
N TYR A 217 -5.98 7.16 4.72
CA TYR A 217 -4.78 6.64 4.07
C TYR A 217 -4.78 5.12 4.03
N ASP A 218 -4.62 4.57 2.83
CA ASP A 218 -4.67 3.14 2.55
C ASP A 218 -3.26 2.62 2.21
N GLY A 219 -2.86 2.64 0.96
CA GLY A 219 -1.55 2.17 0.51
C GLY A 219 -0.42 3.15 0.72
N ILE A 220 0.80 2.61 0.91
CA ILE A 220 2.02 3.37 1.12
C ILE A 220 3.22 2.70 0.45
N ALA A 221 4.00 3.45 -0.31
CA ALA A 221 5.20 2.94 -0.96
C ALA A 221 6.31 3.99 -0.97
N PHE A 222 7.58 3.56 -1.06
CA PHE A 222 8.68 4.49 -1.34
C PHE A 222 8.64 4.94 -2.79
N SER A 223 8.96 6.22 -3.03
CA SER A 223 9.31 6.70 -4.36
C SER A 223 10.54 5.97 -4.90
N SER A 224 10.70 5.89 -6.22
CA SER A 224 11.83 5.19 -6.87
C SER A 224 13.19 5.72 -6.43
N ASP A 225 13.31 7.01 -6.10
CA ASP A 225 14.54 7.60 -5.55
C ASP A 225 14.70 7.38 -4.03
N GLY A 226 13.72 6.78 -3.38
CA GLY A 226 13.71 6.48 -1.96
C GLY A 226 13.66 7.69 -1.02
N LYS A 227 13.44 8.92 -1.53
CA LYS A 227 13.45 10.16 -0.74
C LYS A 227 12.07 10.57 -0.26
N SER A 228 11.02 9.96 -0.78
CA SER A 228 9.64 10.27 -0.45
C SER A 228 8.83 9.00 -0.23
N LEU A 229 7.68 9.17 0.42
CA LEU A 229 6.59 8.19 0.38
C LEU A 229 5.54 8.65 -0.63
N ILE A 230 4.91 7.68 -1.28
CA ILE A 230 3.70 7.86 -2.06
C ILE A 230 2.60 7.17 -1.28
N VAL A 231 1.49 7.87 -1.06
CA VAL A 231 0.36 7.35 -0.30
C VAL A 231 -0.93 7.53 -1.06
N THR A 232 -1.83 6.57 -0.96
CA THR A 232 -3.20 6.68 -1.43
C THR A 232 -4.10 7.21 -0.31
N ASN A 233 -5.13 7.95 -0.70
CA ASN A 233 -6.21 8.38 0.17
C ASN A 233 -7.52 7.93 -0.45
N TRP A 234 -8.33 7.19 0.32
CA TRP A 234 -9.56 6.59 -0.17
C TRP A 234 -10.62 7.63 -0.51
N THR A 235 -10.90 8.54 0.43
CA THR A 235 -11.89 9.62 0.24
C THR A 235 -11.35 10.96 0.77
N PRO A 236 -11.22 11.98 -0.09
CA PRO A 236 -11.34 11.93 -1.55
C PRO A 236 -10.27 11.05 -2.19
N ALA A 237 -10.63 10.36 -3.29
CA ALA A 237 -9.73 9.46 -4.01
C ALA A 237 -8.57 10.23 -4.66
N GLN A 238 -7.39 10.13 -4.08
CA GLN A 238 -6.19 10.86 -4.52
C GLN A 238 -4.89 10.18 -4.08
N LEU A 239 -3.80 10.59 -4.71
CA LEU A 239 -2.45 10.26 -4.26
C LEU A 239 -1.75 11.50 -3.72
N SER A 240 -0.86 11.29 -2.77
CA SER A 240 0.04 12.32 -2.25
C SER A 240 1.47 11.81 -2.16
N ARG A 241 2.42 12.74 -2.25
CA ARG A 241 3.85 12.52 -2.00
C ARG A 241 4.23 13.18 -0.70
N ILE A 242 5.00 12.47 0.15
CA ILE A 242 5.51 12.98 1.42
C ILE A 242 7.04 12.96 1.36
N ASP A 243 7.66 14.11 1.47
CA ASP A 243 9.11 14.23 1.56
C ASP A 243 9.59 13.71 2.92
N LEU A 244 10.49 12.72 2.93
CA LEU A 244 10.93 12.05 4.16
C LEU A 244 11.78 12.94 5.07
N ALA A 245 12.46 13.95 4.53
CA ALA A 245 13.32 14.83 5.31
C ALA A 245 12.51 15.89 6.07
N SER A 246 11.45 16.39 5.45
CA SER A 246 10.64 17.49 6.01
C SER A 246 9.26 17.07 6.52
N GLY A 247 8.77 15.89 6.19
CA GLY A 247 7.39 15.45 6.44
C GLY A 247 6.34 16.20 5.60
N LYS A 248 6.77 17.06 4.68
CA LYS A 248 5.85 17.87 3.87
C LYS A 248 5.09 17.00 2.88
N MET A 249 3.77 17.02 2.98
CA MET A 249 2.87 16.37 2.04
C MET A 249 2.51 17.32 0.89
N SER A 250 2.45 16.78 -0.32
CA SER A 250 2.01 17.48 -1.52
C SER A 250 1.15 16.55 -2.38
N PRO A 251 0.11 17.06 -3.07
CA PRO A 251 -0.70 16.24 -3.96
C PRO A 251 0.12 15.70 -5.14
N LEU A 252 -0.24 14.50 -5.57
CA LEU A 252 0.32 13.84 -6.76
C LEU A 252 -0.83 13.66 -7.78
N PRO A 253 -1.16 14.71 -8.56
CA PRO A 253 -2.32 14.70 -9.43
C PRO A 253 -2.16 13.71 -10.58
N LEU A 254 -3.24 13.00 -10.90
CA LEU A 254 -3.33 12.07 -12.03
C LEU A 254 -4.26 12.66 -13.09
N LYS A 255 -3.87 12.55 -14.35
CA LYS A 255 -4.75 12.86 -15.47
C LYS A 255 -5.34 11.57 -16.03
N LEU A 256 -6.53 11.20 -15.55
CA LEU A 256 -7.25 10.00 -15.94
C LEU A 256 -8.52 10.36 -16.69
N GLU A 257 -8.86 9.57 -17.72
CA GLU A 257 -10.18 9.68 -18.41
C GLU A 257 -11.30 9.31 -17.44
N GLN A 258 -11.12 8.23 -16.68
CA GLN A 258 -12.01 7.80 -15.61
C GLN A 258 -11.29 8.01 -14.27
N PRO A 259 -11.74 8.93 -13.42
CA PRO A 259 -11.14 9.18 -12.10
C PRO A 259 -11.06 7.93 -11.23
N LEU A 260 -10.13 7.91 -10.27
CA LEU A 260 -10.11 6.90 -9.21
C LEU A 260 -11.35 7.06 -8.31
N ILE A 261 -11.86 5.95 -7.78
CA ILE A 261 -12.95 5.93 -6.81
C ILE A 261 -12.46 5.49 -5.44
N GLY A 262 -11.60 4.46 -5.39
CA GLY A 262 -11.06 3.91 -4.16
C GLY A 262 -9.66 3.35 -4.42
N PRO A 263 -8.63 4.22 -4.48
CA PRO A 263 -7.25 3.75 -4.59
C PRO A 263 -6.84 3.09 -3.28
N ALA A 264 -6.44 1.83 -3.37
CA ALA A 264 -6.08 0.98 -2.25
C ALA A 264 -4.56 0.81 -2.14
N ASP A 265 -4.05 -0.38 -1.77
CA ASP A 265 -2.65 -0.59 -1.48
C ASP A 265 -1.77 -0.65 -2.75
N ILE A 266 -0.74 0.19 -2.80
CA ILE A 266 0.08 0.49 -3.98
C ILE A 266 1.46 -0.16 -3.97
N THR A 267 1.98 -0.37 -5.17
CA THR A 267 3.39 -0.71 -5.39
C THR A 267 4.08 0.33 -6.28
N VAL A 268 5.31 0.68 -5.94
CA VAL A 268 6.24 1.40 -6.83
C VAL A 268 7.32 0.43 -7.30
N LYS A 269 7.42 0.26 -8.62
CA LYS A 269 8.38 -0.65 -9.24
C LYS A 269 8.87 -0.10 -10.58
N ASP A 270 10.18 -0.10 -10.80
CA ASP A 270 10.82 0.29 -12.08
C ASP A 270 10.36 1.66 -12.61
N GLY A 271 10.19 2.64 -11.71
CA GLY A 271 9.72 3.99 -12.05
C GLY A 271 8.23 4.09 -12.38
N PHE A 272 7.45 3.08 -12.01
CA PHE A 272 5.99 3.07 -12.16
C PHE A 272 5.30 2.87 -10.83
N ILE A 273 4.15 3.53 -10.66
CA ILE A 273 3.22 3.35 -9.56
C ILE A 273 2.07 2.49 -10.07
N TYR A 274 1.81 1.36 -9.42
CA TYR A 274 0.68 0.47 -9.67
C TYR A 274 -0.39 0.74 -8.63
N ILE A 275 -1.54 1.23 -9.06
CA ILE A 275 -2.60 1.75 -8.19
C ILE A 275 -3.84 0.88 -8.38
N PRO A 276 -4.15 -0.04 -7.44
CA PRO A 276 -5.44 -0.69 -7.43
C PRO A 276 -6.54 0.36 -7.21
N ASP A 277 -7.53 0.36 -8.07
CA ASP A 277 -8.75 1.14 -7.92
C ASP A 277 -9.87 0.14 -7.65
N LEU A 278 -9.98 -0.24 -6.38
CA LEU A 278 -10.73 -1.39 -5.88
C LEU A 278 -12.17 -1.44 -6.41
N PRO A 279 -12.99 -0.36 -6.30
CA PRO A 279 -14.38 -0.42 -6.77
C PRO A 279 -14.49 -0.58 -8.29
N ASN A 280 -13.50 -0.11 -9.04
CA ASN A 280 -13.47 -0.20 -10.51
C ASN A 280 -12.83 -1.49 -11.03
N SER A 281 -12.36 -2.40 -10.16
CA SER A 281 -11.73 -3.68 -10.53
C SER A 281 -10.60 -3.48 -11.55
N ARG A 282 -9.72 -2.51 -11.31
CA ARG A 282 -8.61 -2.17 -12.23
C ARG A 282 -7.36 -1.77 -11.47
N VAL A 283 -6.20 -1.94 -12.09
CA VAL A 283 -4.93 -1.35 -11.65
C VAL A 283 -4.54 -0.27 -12.65
N VAL A 284 -4.41 0.97 -12.19
CA VAL A 284 -3.91 2.10 -12.97
C VAL A 284 -2.39 2.14 -12.85
N VAL A 285 -1.69 2.15 -14.00
CA VAL A 285 -0.23 2.21 -14.04
C VAL A 285 0.19 3.60 -14.48
N VAL A 286 0.91 4.31 -13.62
CA VAL A 286 1.39 5.64 -13.92
C VAL A 286 2.92 5.69 -13.85
N LYS A 287 3.54 6.47 -14.73
CA LYS A 287 4.97 6.72 -14.64
C LYS A 287 5.21 7.70 -13.49
N GLU A 288 6.08 7.31 -12.56
CA GLU A 288 6.50 8.22 -11.52
C GLU A 288 7.31 9.38 -12.10
N SER A 289 6.89 10.62 -11.86
CA SER A 289 7.71 11.78 -12.23
C SER A 289 8.85 11.95 -11.24
N CYS A 290 10.07 12.04 -11.73
CA CYS A 290 11.21 12.47 -10.93
C CYS A 290 10.96 13.91 -10.46
N CYS A 291 11.13 14.18 -9.16
CA CYS A 291 11.22 15.54 -8.63
C CYS A 291 12.58 16.16 -9.01
N CYS A 292 12.87 16.32 -10.31
CA CYS A 292 14.01 17.12 -10.71
C CYS A 292 13.69 18.58 -10.39
N LYS A 293 14.40 19.15 -9.42
CA LYS A 293 14.53 20.61 -9.32
C LYS A 293 15.02 21.07 -10.69
N SER A 294 14.34 22.06 -11.25
CA SER A 294 14.61 22.66 -12.57
C SER A 294 15.98 23.34 -12.66
N ASN A 295 17.08 22.64 -12.44
CA ASN A 295 18.42 23.16 -12.63
C ASN A 295 19.50 22.07 -12.73
N GLU A 296 19.22 20.90 -13.30
CA GLU A 296 20.32 20.02 -13.73
C GLU A 296 19.88 19.18 -14.95
N SER A 297 20.50 19.50 -16.08
CA SER A 297 20.40 18.82 -17.36
C SER A 297 21.19 17.51 -17.35
N HIS A 298 20.87 16.54 -16.49
CA HIS A 298 21.38 15.18 -16.60
C HIS A 298 20.49 14.23 -15.79
N CYS A 299 19.52 13.64 -16.44
CA CYS A 299 18.91 12.40 -15.97
C CYS A 299 19.69 11.27 -16.64
N PRO A 300 20.36 10.37 -15.91
CA PRO A 300 20.97 9.20 -16.55
C PRO A 300 19.84 8.31 -17.09
N VAL A 301 19.87 8.08 -18.39
CA VAL A 301 19.11 7.01 -19.05
C VAL A 301 19.83 5.71 -18.69
N LEU A 302 19.21 4.85 -17.90
CA LEU A 302 19.57 3.45 -17.74
C LEU A 302 18.57 2.60 -18.52
#